data_22e9e189dc732ac716d1d4be54a50d69
#
_entry.id   22e9e189dc732ac716d1d4be54a50d69
#
_cell.length_a   1.000
_cell.length_b   1.000
_cell.length_c   1.000
_cell.angle_alpha   90.00
_cell.angle_beta   90.00
_cell.angle_gamma   90.00
#
_symmetry.space_group_name_H-M   'P 1'
#
loop_
_entity.id
_entity.type
_entity.pdbx_description
1 polymer ?
#
loop_
_entity_poly.entity_id
_entity_poly.type
_entity_poly.pdbx_seq_one_letter_code
_entity_poly.pdbx_strand_id
1 'polypeptide(L)'
;GNEEAIEVLQNNEVHVLIMLNPDGNDIDTRWNINQVDLNRNYDHYWNTCPTTQPGSSAFSEAETAANAAYIDANVVDADLYVTMHTGVWIILYPWGKWPEQPPDWELFWTIRDTVNAGISDIPIQNANQGLYPNCGTSRDYGYGHMGFPTFTFETDDEQFIPGSFENIN
;
A
#
# COMPACT_ATOMS: atom_id res chain seq x y z
N GLY A 1 -9.55 18.99 -18.04
CA GLY A 1 -9.41 18.19 -16.83
C GLY A 1 -10.40 17.03 -16.86
N ASN A 2 -10.11 15.98 -16.19
CA ASN A 2 -11.02 14.84 -16.07
C ASN A 2 -12.18 15.23 -15.12
N GLU A 3 -13.42 15.22 -15.61
CA GLU A 3 -14.61 15.63 -14.82
C GLU A 3 -14.82 14.72 -13.61
N GLU A 4 -14.57 13.43 -13.73
CA GLU A 4 -14.67 12.46 -12.62
C GLU A 4 -13.64 12.75 -11.52
N ALA A 5 -12.40 13.09 -11.88
CA ALA A 5 -11.37 13.47 -10.90
C ALA A 5 -11.73 14.77 -10.18
N ILE A 6 -12.34 15.72 -10.88
CA ILE A 6 -12.84 16.97 -10.28
C ILE A 6 -13.97 16.66 -9.28
N GLU A 7 -14.90 15.81 -9.65
CA GLU A 7 -16.01 15.41 -8.79
C GLU A 7 -15.52 14.72 -7.52
N VAL A 8 -14.54 13.81 -7.64
CA VAL A 8 -13.91 13.15 -6.48
C VAL A 8 -13.28 14.18 -5.54
N LEU A 9 -12.47 15.10 -6.07
CA LEU A 9 -11.79 16.12 -5.26
C LEU A 9 -12.74 17.16 -4.65
N GLN A 10 -13.90 17.38 -5.25
CA GLN A 10 -14.91 18.32 -4.72
C GLN A 10 -15.78 17.71 -3.61
N ASN A 11 -15.94 16.39 -3.60
CA ASN A 11 -16.86 15.70 -2.71
C ASN A 11 -16.16 14.85 -1.63
N ASN A 12 -14.82 14.75 -1.67
CA ASN A 12 -14.05 13.95 -0.73
C ASN A 12 -12.87 14.74 -0.17
N GLU A 13 -12.47 14.41 1.04
CA GLU A 13 -11.19 14.79 1.59
C GLU A 13 -10.14 13.78 1.14
N VAL A 14 -9.06 14.25 0.51
CA VAL A 14 -8.01 13.39 -0.04
C VAL A 14 -6.67 13.74 0.60
N HIS A 15 -6.10 12.78 1.32
CA HIS A 15 -4.76 12.89 1.89
C HIS A 15 -3.77 12.21 0.98
N VAL A 16 -2.70 12.89 0.59
CA VAL A 16 -1.69 12.36 -0.33
C VAL A 16 -0.30 12.48 0.28
N LEU A 17 0.32 11.35 0.57
CA LEU A 17 1.75 11.27 0.86
C LEU A 17 2.49 10.91 -0.44
N ILE A 18 3.12 11.90 -1.05
CA ILE A 18 3.74 11.76 -2.38
C ILE A 18 4.91 10.77 -2.36
N MET A 19 5.69 10.75 -1.27
CA MET A 19 6.90 9.93 -1.16
C MET A 19 7.18 9.60 0.31
N LEU A 20 7.10 8.31 0.64
CA LEU A 20 7.40 7.83 1.99
C LEU A 20 8.92 7.70 2.24
N ASN A 21 9.69 7.32 1.21
CA ASN A 21 11.12 7.03 1.29
C ASN A 21 11.95 7.97 0.42
N PRO A 22 12.12 9.25 0.82
CA PRO A 22 12.90 10.20 0.02
C PRO A 22 14.38 9.83 -0.09
N ASP A 23 14.98 9.34 0.99
CA ASP A 23 16.40 8.96 0.99
C ASP A 23 16.68 7.76 0.07
N GLY A 24 15.81 6.74 0.12
CA GLY A 24 15.92 5.59 -0.78
C GLY A 24 15.71 5.97 -2.23
N ASN A 25 14.79 6.90 -2.50
CA ASN A 25 14.59 7.41 -3.85
C ASN A 25 15.82 8.17 -4.38
N ASP A 26 16.48 8.96 -3.53
CA ASP A 26 17.67 9.74 -3.91
C ASP A 26 18.87 8.85 -4.29
N ILE A 27 19.00 7.69 -3.65
CA ILE A 27 20.11 6.74 -3.88
C ILE A 27 19.68 5.49 -4.67
N ASP A 28 18.50 5.50 -5.27
CA ASP A 28 17.95 4.44 -6.12
C ASP A 28 17.92 3.07 -5.42
N THR A 29 17.31 3.01 -4.23
CA THR A 29 17.16 1.79 -3.44
C THR A 29 15.77 1.65 -2.85
N ARG A 30 15.34 0.39 -2.66
CA ARG A 30 14.11 0.05 -1.97
C ARG A 30 14.13 0.45 -0.49
N TRP A 31 15.29 0.35 0.16
CA TRP A 31 15.45 0.56 1.59
C TRP A 31 15.66 2.03 1.92
N ASN A 32 15.31 2.43 3.13
CA ASN A 32 15.70 3.76 3.62
C ASN A 32 17.21 3.83 3.92
N ILE A 33 17.67 4.99 4.41
CA ILE A 33 19.07 5.22 4.73
C ILE A 33 19.63 4.24 5.79
N ASN A 34 18.75 3.70 6.63
CA ASN A 34 19.10 2.71 7.66
C ASN A 34 19.09 1.26 7.14
N GLN A 35 18.92 1.04 5.85
CA GLN A 35 18.79 -0.27 5.21
C GLN A 35 17.54 -1.05 5.67
N VAL A 36 16.47 -0.36 6.01
CA VAL A 36 15.18 -0.94 6.41
C VAL A 36 14.18 -0.87 5.26
N ASP A 37 13.46 -1.96 5.03
CA ASP A 37 12.30 -1.99 4.16
C ASP A 37 11.11 -1.35 4.90
N LEU A 38 10.76 -0.12 4.53
CA LEU A 38 9.70 0.62 5.20
C LEU A 38 8.35 -0.11 5.11
N ASN A 39 8.11 -0.87 4.03
CA ASN A 39 6.91 -1.70 3.90
C ASN A 39 7.02 -3.06 4.61
N ARG A 40 7.89 -3.18 5.60
CA ARG A 40 8.04 -4.28 6.58
C ARG A 40 8.11 -3.74 8.02
N ASN A 41 8.00 -2.41 8.19
CA ASN A 41 8.24 -1.73 9.45
C ASN A 41 6.97 -1.26 10.19
N TYR A 42 5.80 -1.53 9.66
CA TYR A 42 4.51 -1.24 10.33
C TYR A 42 4.18 -2.29 11.39
N ASP A 43 3.44 -1.91 12.43
CA ASP A 43 3.23 -2.73 13.63
C ASP A 43 2.30 -3.94 13.41
N HIS A 44 1.40 -3.92 12.44
CA HIS A 44 0.45 -5.02 12.26
C HIS A 44 1.16 -6.29 11.78
N TYR A 45 1.25 -7.30 12.66
CA TYR A 45 2.01 -8.54 12.46
C TYR A 45 3.50 -8.34 12.15
N TRP A 46 4.10 -7.25 12.63
CA TRP A 46 5.51 -6.97 12.43
C TRP A 46 6.37 -8.19 12.74
N ASN A 47 7.30 -8.51 11.83
CA ASN A 47 8.30 -9.59 11.94
C ASN A 47 7.72 -10.98 12.29
N THR A 48 6.47 -11.27 11.92
CA THR A 48 5.83 -12.58 12.22
C THR A 48 5.78 -13.52 11.01
N CYS A 49 6.29 -13.13 9.86
CA CYS A 49 6.56 -13.99 8.72
C CYS A 49 7.98 -13.79 8.18
N PRO A 50 8.49 -14.71 7.36
CA PRO A 50 9.81 -14.53 6.75
C PRO A 50 9.89 -13.18 6.05
N THR A 51 10.79 -12.33 6.49
CA THR A 51 10.98 -10.99 5.95
C THR A 51 12.44 -10.59 6.03
N THR A 52 12.81 -9.64 5.19
CA THR A 52 14.13 -9.04 5.18
C THR A 52 14.05 -7.60 5.64
N GLN A 53 14.97 -7.17 6.49
CA GLN A 53 15.15 -5.76 6.89
C GLN A 53 13.90 -5.07 7.47
N PRO A 54 13.21 -5.68 8.44
CA PRO A 54 11.98 -5.09 9.02
C PRO A 54 12.26 -3.95 10.01
N GLY A 55 13.52 -3.59 10.23
CA GLY A 55 13.94 -2.69 11.30
C GLY A 55 14.15 -3.40 12.64
N SER A 56 14.55 -2.65 13.65
CA SER A 56 14.83 -3.17 15.00
C SER A 56 13.56 -3.41 15.83
N SER A 57 12.48 -2.72 15.50
CA SER A 57 11.14 -2.88 16.04
C SER A 57 10.12 -2.36 15.02
N ALA A 58 8.84 -2.63 15.25
CA ALA A 58 7.79 -1.91 14.56
C ALA A 58 8.00 -0.40 14.76
N PHE A 59 7.80 0.36 13.69
CA PHE A 59 7.99 1.82 13.68
C PHE A 59 9.36 2.28 14.19
N SER A 60 10.40 1.48 13.99
CA SER A 60 11.78 1.91 14.27
C SER A 60 12.24 3.05 13.37
N GLU A 61 11.62 3.20 12.20
CA GLU A 61 11.98 4.20 11.22
C GLU A 61 11.09 5.44 11.34
N ALA A 62 11.71 6.61 11.25
CA ALA A 62 11.02 7.89 11.42
C ALA A 62 9.90 8.09 10.37
N GLU A 63 10.10 7.59 9.16
CA GLU A 63 9.18 7.69 8.03
C GLU A 63 7.86 6.94 8.33
N THR A 64 7.96 5.70 8.75
CA THR A 64 6.78 4.88 9.07
C THR A 64 6.08 5.34 10.33
N ALA A 65 6.85 5.73 11.36
CA ALA A 65 6.33 6.29 12.59
C ALA A 65 5.58 7.62 12.34
N ALA A 66 6.15 8.50 11.52
CA ALA A 66 5.51 9.78 11.18
C ALA A 66 4.25 9.57 10.32
N ASN A 67 4.28 8.64 9.36
CA ASN A 67 3.12 8.30 8.56
C ASN A 67 1.97 7.77 9.42
N ALA A 68 2.24 6.80 10.29
CA ALA A 68 1.24 6.26 11.21
C ALA A 68 0.67 7.34 12.14
N ALA A 69 1.53 8.17 12.74
CA ALA A 69 1.11 9.26 13.62
C ALA A 69 0.28 10.32 12.88
N TYR A 70 0.60 10.61 11.61
CA TYR A 70 -0.20 11.51 10.78
C TYR A 70 -1.60 10.95 10.54
N ILE A 71 -1.70 9.68 10.17
CA ILE A 71 -2.98 9.02 9.94
C ILE A 71 -3.81 9.02 11.23
N ASP A 72 -3.23 8.60 12.35
CA ASP A 72 -3.90 8.59 13.67
C ASP A 72 -4.45 9.97 14.07
N ALA A 73 -3.73 11.03 13.75
CA ALA A 73 -4.10 12.37 14.16
C ALA A 73 -5.08 13.07 13.22
N ASN A 74 -5.11 12.72 11.94
CA ASN A 74 -5.78 13.51 10.90
C ASN A 74 -6.79 12.72 10.07
N VAL A 75 -6.74 11.37 10.08
CA VAL A 75 -7.60 10.53 9.25
C VAL A 75 -8.41 9.61 10.17
N VAL A 76 -9.64 10.00 10.48
CA VAL A 76 -10.44 9.28 11.49
C VAL A 76 -11.25 8.13 10.89
N ASP A 77 -11.90 8.34 9.75
CA ASP A 77 -12.81 7.39 9.12
C ASP A 77 -12.56 7.37 7.61
N ALA A 78 -11.43 6.79 7.17
CA ALA A 78 -11.14 6.69 5.76
C ALA A 78 -12.01 5.62 5.08
N ASP A 79 -12.66 5.99 3.99
CA ASP A 79 -13.39 5.06 3.13
C ASP A 79 -12.46 4.14 2.35
N LEU A 80 -11.22 4.59 2.10
CA LEU A 80 -10.22 3.86 1.32
C LEU A 80 -8.80 4.33 1.65
N TYR A 81 -7.89 3.39 1.80
CA TYR A 81 -6.45 3.63 1.87
C TYR A 81 -5.73 2.88 0.76
N VAL A 82 -4.97 3.61 -0.07
CA VAL A 82 -4.23 3.03 -1.20
C VAL A 82 -2.75 3.30 -1.03
N THR A 83 -1.94 2.25 -1.20
CA THR A 83 -0.49 2.35 -1.33
C THR A 83 -0.08 2.03 -2.76
N MET A 84 0.76 2.88 -3.34
CA MET A 84 1.22 2.72 -4.72
C MET A 84 2.60 2.08 -4.74
N HIS A 85 2.75 1.04 -5.53
CA HIS A 85 3.98 0.28 -5.72
C HIS A 85 4.22 -0.02 -7.21
N THR A 86 5.38 -0.61 -7.49
CA THR A 86 5.77 -1.12 -8.81
C THR A 86 6.44 -2.48 -8.68
N GLY A 87 6.54 -3.22 -9.77
CA GLY A 87 7.25 -4.49 -9.83
C GLY A 87 6.43 -5.68 -10.32
N VAL A 88 5.11 -5.57 -10.30
CA VAL A 88 4.15 -6.52 -10.89
C VAL A 88 2.89 -5.77 -11.28
N TRP A 89 2.07 -6.36 -12.16
CA TRP A 89 0.78 -5.80 -12.56
C TRP A 89 -0.35 -6.47 -11.77
N ILE A 90 -0.65 -5.93 -10.57
CA ILE A 90 -1.66 -6.53 -9.67
C ILE A 90 -2.16 -5.51 -8.63
N ILE A 91 -3.40 -5.64 -8.20
CA ILE A 91 -3.94 -4.99 -7.02
C ILE A 91 -4.07 -6.01 -5.89
N LEU A 92 -3.59 -5.65 -4.72
CA LEU A 92 -3.53 -6.53 -3.55
C LEU A 92 -4.38 -5.97 -2.41
N TYR A 93 -5.17 -6.83 -1.78
CA TYR A 93 -5.89 -6.51 -0.54
C TYR A 93 -5.40 -7.42 0.61
N PRO A 94 -5.71 -7.10 1.88
CA PRO A 94 -5.32 -7.92 3.03
C PRO A 94 -5.85 -9.36 2.92
N TRP A 95 -5.14 -10.34 3.48
CA TRP A 95 -3.94 -10.18 4.29
C TRP A 95 -2.68 -10.54 3.50
N GLY A 96 -1.55 -9.96 3.89
CA GLY A 96 -0.25 -10.43 3.41
C GLY A 96 0.28 -11.61 4.21
N LYS A 97 -0.12 -11.75 5.48
CA LYS A 97 0.40 -12.80 6.37
C LYS A 97 -0.10 -14.20 6.02
N TRP A 98 -1.35 -14.35 5.66
CA TRP A 98 -2.00 -15.64 5.37
C TRP A 98 -3.01 -15.55 4.22
N PRO A 99 -3.34 -16.71 3.61
CA PRO A 99 -4.21 -16.72 2.43
C PRO A 99 -5.71 -16.61 2.76
N GLU A 100 -6.08 -16.62 4.04
CA GLU A 100 -7.47 -16.49 4.44
C GLU A 100 -8.00 -15.09 4.11
N GLN A 101 -9.26 -15.04 3.73
CA GLN A 101 -9.94 -13.79 3.43
C GLN A 101 -10.08 -12.92 4.69
N PRO A 102 -9.98 -11.59 4.58
CA PRO A 102 -10.30 -10.70 5.68
C PRO A 102 -11.77 -10.81 6.09
N PRO A 103 -12.16 -10.44 7.33
CA PRO A 103 -13.55 -10.47 7.77
C PRO A 103 -14.53 -9.78 6.81
N ASP A 104 -14.13 -8.64 6.26
CA ASP A 104 -14.94 -7.84 5.36
C ASP A 104 -14.69 -8.17 3.88
N TRP A 105 -14.40 -9.42 3.56
CA TRP A 105 -14.05 -9.86 2.20
C TRP A 105 -15.08 -9.47 1.14
N GLU A 106 -16.37 -9.40 1.49
CA GLU A 106 -17.45 -8.99 0.58
C GLU A 106 -17.28 -7.53 0.13
N LEU A 107 -16.84 -6.64 1.04
CA LEU A 107 -16.52 -5.25 0.70
C LEU A 107 -15.33 -5.19 -0.27
N PHE A 108 -14.25 -5.93 0.01
CA PHE A 108 -13.09 -5.98 -0.89
C PHE A 108 -13.46 -6.51 -2.28
N TRP A 109 -14.36 -7.49 -2.36
CA TRP A 109 -14.83 -8.01 -3.63
C TRP A 109 -15.73 -7.03 -4.37
N THR A 110 -16.57 -6.29 -3.67
CA THR A 110 -17.38 -5.21 -4.28
C THR A 110 -16.49 -4.12 -4.87
N ILE A 111 -15.46 -3.69 -4.13
CA ILE A 111 -14.49 -2.71 -4.61
C ILE A 111 -13.71 -3.29 -5.80
N ARG A 112 -13.24 -4.53 -5.70
CA ARG A 112 -12.58 -5.27 -6.79
C ARG A 112 -13.41 -5.26 -8.08
N ASP A 113 -14.68 -5.61 -7.97
CA ASP A 113 -15.56 -5.72 -9.14
C ASP A 113 -15.83 -4.34 -9.75
N THR A 114 -15.89 -3.30 -8.93
CA THR A 114 -16.01 -1.90 -9.38
C THR A 114 -14.74 -1.44 -10.11
N VAL A 115 -13.57 -1.72 -9.55
CA VAL A 115 -12.28 -1.39 -10.18
C VAL A 115 -12.12 -2.15 -11.49
N ASN A 116 -12.45 -3.45 -11.53
CA ASN A 116 -12.39 -4.25 -12.75
C ASN A 116 -13.34 -3.75 -13.85
N ALA A 117 -14.45 -3.14 -13.50
CA ALA A 117 -15.33 -2.51 -14.48
C ALA A 117 -14.71 -1.26 -15.13
N GLY A 118 -13.79 -0.58 -14.42
CA GLY A 118 -13.09 0.61 -14.90
C GLY A 118 -11.69 0.35 -15.47
N ILE A 119 -10.96 -0.60 -14.87
CA ILE A 119 -9.60 -0.99 -15.28
C ILE A 119 -9.64 -2.45 -15.68
N SER A 120 -9.71 -2.72 -16.98
CA SER A 120 -9.72 -4.09 -17.49
C SER A 120 -8.35 -4.76 -17.30
N ASP A 121 -8.39 -6.07 -17.04
CA ASP A 121 -7.25 -6.99 -17.06
C ASP A 121 -6.24 -6.87 -15.90
N ILE A 122 -6.50 -6.08 -14.86
CA ILE A 122 -5.65 -6.09 -13.68
C ILE A 122 -6.14 -7.16 -12.68
N PRO A 123 -5.30 -8.15 -12.31
CA PRO A 123 -5.65 -9.11 -11.26
C PRO A 123 -5.82 -8.42 -9.92
N ILE A 124 -6.84 -8.78 -9.15
CA ILE A 124 -7.08 -8.26 -7.80
C ILE A 124 -7.19 -9.45 -6.85
N GLN A 125 -6.23 -9.60 -5.93
CA GLN A 125 -6.08 -10.78 -5.10
C GLN A 125 -5.70 -10.44 -3.66
N ASN A 126 -5.95 -11.40 -2.76
CA ASN A 126 -5.31 -11.39 -1.44
C ASN A 126 -3.79 -11.37 -1.60
N ALA A 127 -3.10 -10.54 -0.81
CA ALA A 127 -1.69 -10.29 -1.02
C ALA A 127 -0.78 -11.50 -0.76
N ASN A 128 -1.17 -12.38 0.17
CA ASN A 128 -0.44 -13.61 0.40
C ASN A 128 -0.51 -14.54 -0.83
N GLN A 129 -1.70 -14.63 -1.44
CA GLN A 129 -1.93 -15.49 -2.60
C GLN A 129 -1.40 -14.86 -3.90
N GLY A 130 -1.52 -13.53 -4.02
CA GLY A 130 -1.12 -12.78 -5.22
C GLY A 130 0.39 -12.63 -5.36
N LEU A 131 1.12 -12.61 -4.26
CA LEU A 131 2.58 -12.50 -4.24
C LEU A 131 3.23 -13.61 -3.41
N TYR A 132 3.34 -13.37 -2.11
CA TYR A 132 3.98 -14.25 -1.13
C TYR A 132 3.62 -13.79 0.28
N PRO A 133 3.81 -14.61 1.33
CA PRO A 133 3.63 -14.19 2.71
C PRO A 133 4.47 -12.95 3.04
N ASN A 134 3.81 -11.88 3.46
CA ASN A 134 4.45 -10.60 3.81
C ASN A 134 3.77 -9.98 5.03
N CYS A 135 4.56 -9.38 5.92
CA CYS A 135 4.10 -8.85 7.21
C CYS A 135 4.71 -7.49 7.50
N GLY A 136 4.09 -6.74 8.41
CA GLY A 136 4.53 -5.40 8.76
C GLY A 136 4.34 -4.40 7.62
N THR A 137 3.35 -4.63 6.77
CA THR A 137 3.05 -3.78 5.62
C THR A 137 2.09 -2.66 5.99
N SER A 138 2.18 -1.53 5.29
CA SER A 138 1.24 -0.41 5.42
C SER A 138 -0.20 -0.83 5.12
N ARG A 139 -0.42 -1.72 4.14
CA ARG A 139 -1.73 -2.27 3.80
C ARG A 139 -2.37 -3.01 4.97
N ASP A 140 -1.64 -3.99 5.55
CA ASP A 140 -2.17 -4.80 6.65
C ASP A 140 -2.34 -3.96 7.93
N TYR A 141 -1.50 -2.94 8.14
CA TYR A 141 -1.65 -1.97 9.21
C TYR A 141 -2.91 -1.10 9.01
N GLY A 142 -3.12 -0.55 7.83
CA GLY A 142 -4.29 0.26 7.52
C GLY A 142 -5.60 -0.48 7.75
N TYR A 143 -5.68 -1.73 7.32
CA TYR A 143 -6.88 -2.54 7.55
C TYR A 143 -6.97 -3.09 8.98
N GLY A 144 -5.91 -3.74 9.46
CA GLY A 144 -5.97 -4.51 10.71
C GLY A 144 -5.88 -3.67 11.98
N HIS A 145 -5.26 -2.50 11.92
CA HIS A 145 -5.11 -1.59 13.05
C HIS A 145 -6.04 -0.37 12.94
N MET A 146 -6.08 0.26 11.78
CA MET A 146 -6.85 1.47 11.54
C MET A 146 -8.32 1.19 11.16
N GLY A 147 -8.63 -0.01 10.65
CA GLY A 147 -9.97 -0.40 10.23
C GLY A 147 -10.35 0.09 8.81
N PHE A 148 -9.41 0.62 8.04
CA PHE A 148 -9.70 1.13 6.70
C PHE A 148 -9.70 0.02 5.65
N PRO A 149 -10.61 0.01 4.67
CA PRO A 149 -10.44 -0.79 3.45
C PRO A 149 -9.13 -0.39 2.75
N THR A 150 -8.20 -1.33 2.58
CA THR A 150 -6.87 -1.01 2.07
C THR A 150 -6.49 -1.84 0.86
N PHE A 151 -5.80 -1.19 -0.08
CA PHE A 151 -5.23 -1.84 -1.26
C PHE A 151 -3.78 -1.41 -1.49
N THR A 152 -2.97 -2.32 -2.03
CA THR A 152 -1.71 -1.99 -2.67
C THR A 152 -1.91 -2.11 -4.18
N PHE A 153 -1.65 -1.04 -4.90
CA PHE A 153 -1.65 -1.02 -6.36
C PHE A 153 -0.22 -1.17 -6.84
N GLU A 154 0.07 -2.28 -7.47
CA GLU A 154 1.30 -2.53 -8.19
C GLU A 154 1.03 -2.19 -9.65
N THR A 155 1.60 -1.10 -10.14
CA THR A 155 1.16 -0.45 -11.39
C THR A 155 2.05 -0.75 -12.59
N ASP A 156 3.11 -1.54 -12.41
CA ASP A 156 4.04 -1.88 -13.48
C ASP A 156 4.57 -3.30 -13.27
N ASP A 157 4.70 -4.06 -14.35
CA ASP A 157 5.29 -5.40 -14.36
C ASP A 157 6.83 -5.37 -14.53
N GLU A 158 7.40 -4.21 -14.79
CA GLU A 158 8.84 -4.02 -14.84
C GLU A 158 9.35 -3.46 -13.50
N GLN A 159 10.40 -4.05 -12.97
CA GLN A 159 11.16 -3.44 -11.88
C GLN A 159 11.62 -2.06 -12.33
N PHE A 160 11.54 -1.06 -11.43
CA PHE A 160 11.87 0.33 -11.68
C PHE A 160 13.02 0.49 -12.68
N ILE A 161 12.70 1.01 -13.86
CA ILE A 161 13.67 1.45 -14.84
C ILE A 161 13.70 2.98 -14.74
N PRO A 162 14.86 3.59 -14.41
CA PRO A 162 14.99 5.04 -14.41
C PRO A 162 14.50 5.64 -15.73
N GLY A 163 13.50 6.50 -15.68
CA GLY A 163 12.88 7.11 -16.87
C GLY A 163 11.56 6.50 -17.33
N SER A 164 11.05 5.47 -16.67
CA SER A 164 9.74 4.84 -17.03
C SER A 164 8.50 5.69 -16.72
N PHE A 165 8.67 6.88 -16.13
CA PHE A 165 7.58 7.86 -15.94
C PHE A 165 6.95 8.37 -17.26
N GLU A 166 7.54 8.06 -18.41
CA GLU A 166 6.99 8.45 -19.72
C GLU A 166 5.71 7.69 -20.10
N ASN A 167 5.34 6.63 -19.38
CA ASN A 167 4.20 5.79 -19.70
C ASN A 167 2.96 6.03 -18.83
N ILE A 168 3.00 6.98 -17.90
CA ILE A 168 1.83 7.40 -17.12
C ILE A 168 1.17 8.60 -17.83
N ASN A 169 0.41 8.32 -18.87
CA ASN A 169 -0.48 9.32 -19.53
C ASN A 169 -1.90 8.78 -19.60
#